data_15065ed1768f60b3ac10471baeefb8a6
#
_entry.id   15065ed1768f60b3ac10471baeefb8a6
#
_cell.length_a   1.000
_cell.length_b   1.000
_cell.length_c   1.000
_cell.angle_alpha   90.00
_cell.angle_beta   90.00
_cell.angle_gamma   90.00
#
_symmetry.space_group_name_H-M   'P 1'
#
loop_
_entity.id
_entity.type
_entity.pdbx_description
1 polymer ?
#
loop_
_entity_poly.entity_id
_entity_poly.type
_entity_poly.pdbx_seq_one_letter_code
_entity_poly.pdbx_strand_id
1 'polypeptide(L)'
;MGNIAWELASCINIMAGKTCKLGLAHVTEDKVRILLRSLSNSKSIAIDELDNFSVKIAAEVITRPLHHIITLSIMQQRFPSQWKYAKVLPLHKKESTLERKNYRPVAILSPLRKILEKIVYEQLYGYFSRIRILHPNLHGYRKNKLG
;
A
#
# COMPACT_ATOMS: atom_id res chain seq x y z
N MET A 1 4.54 13.72 -8.68
CA MET A 1 4.29 12.30 -8.94
C MET A 1 2.81 12.05 -8.73
N GLY A 2 2.10 11.85 -9.84
CA GLY A 2 0.65 11.72 -9.87
C GLY A 2 0.13 10.50 -9.11
N ASN A 3 -1.16 10.49 -8.87
CA ASN A 3 -1.92 9.44 -8.20
C ASN A 3 -1.94 8.15 -9.04
N ILE A 4 -0.83 7.45 -9.13
CA ILE A 4 -0.64 6.27 -10.00
C ILE A 4 -1.77 5.24 -9.82
N ALA A 5 -2.23 5.01 -8.59
CA ALA A 5 -3.31 4.05 -8.34
C ALA A 5 -4.66 4.51 -8.92
N TRP A 6 -4.94 5.81 -8.91
CA TRP A 6 -6.19 6.38 -9.42
C TRP A 6 -6.14 6.58 -10.95
N GLU A 7 -4.98 6.92 -11.50
CA GLU A 7 -4.73 6.97 -12.95
C GLU A 7 -4.80 5.58 -13.56
N LEU A 8 -4.25 4.56 -12.90
CA LEU A 8 -4.36 3.16 -13.31
C LEU A 8 -5.82 2.70 -13.34
N ALA A 9 -6.64 3.07 -12.35
CA ALA A 9 -8.07 2.74 -12.34
C ALA A 9 -8.80 3.35 -13.54
N SER A 10 -8.43 4.55 -13.97
CA SER A 10 -8.98 5.19 -15.17
C SER A 10 -8.51 4.50 -16.46
N CYS A 11 -7.23 4.20 -16.58
CA CYS A 11 -6.65 3.51 -17.75
C CYS A 11 -7.19 2.08 -17.93
N ILE A 12 -7.44 1.35 -16.83
CA ILE A 12 -7.95 -0.02 -16.87
C ILE A 12 -9.37 -0.05 -17.43
N ASN A 13 -10.20 0.95 -17.14
CA ASN A 13 -11.53 1.08 -17.72
C ASN A 13 -11.50 1.23 -19.25
N ILE A 14 -10.43 1.80 -19.81
CA ILE A 14 -10.25 2.00 -21.26
C ILE A 14 -9.74 0.72 -21.93
N MET A 15 -8.85 -0.04 -21.28
CA MET A 15 -8.23 -1.22 -21.88
C MET A 15 -9.09 -2.49 -21.86
N ALA A 16 -10.04 -2.60 -20.95
CA ALA A 16 -10.78 -3.85 -20.75
C ALA A 16 -11.91 -4.10 -21.77
N GLY A 17 -12.29 -3.12 -22.61
CA GLY A 17 -13.34 -3.25 -23.63
C GLY A 17 -14.68 -3.83 -23.14
N LYS A 18 -14.76 -4.12 -21.83
CA LYS A 18 -15.94 -4.66 -21.12
C LYS A 18 -16.38 -3.64 -20.07
N THR A 19 -17.67 -3.43 -19.97
CA THR A 19 -18.37 -2.52 -19.05
C THR A 19 -18.14 -2.80 -17.55
N CYS A 20 -17.00 -3.34 -17.16
CA CYS A 20 -16.68 -3.64 -15.77
C CYS A 20 -15.89 -2.47 -15.16
N LYS A 21 -16.62 -1.47 -14.66
CA LYS A 21 -16.01 -0.34 -13.96
C LYS A 21 -15.32 -0.82 -12.68
N LEU A 22 -14.05 -0.46 -12.51
CA LEU A 22 -13.35 -0.63 -11.24
C LEU A 22 -13.90 0.40 -10.25
N GLY A 23 -14.75 -0.05 -9.35
CA GLY A 23 -15.16 0.74 -8.18
C GLY A 23 -14.44 0.21 -6.95
N LEU A 24 -13.74 1.09 -6.20
CA LEU A 24 -13.23 0.70 -4.90
C LEU A 24 -14.39 0.63 -3.90
N ALA A 25 -14.56 -0.55 -3.29
CA ALA A 25 -15.64 -0.80 -2.35
C ALA A 25 -15.35 -0.13 -1.00
N HIS A 26 -16.43 0.13 -0.27
CA HIS A 26 -16.37 0.62 1.11
C HIS A 26 -15.59 -0.37 2.00
N VAL A 27 -14.82 0.17 2.90
CA VAL A 27 -13.98 -0.59 3.86
C VAL A 27 -14.67 -0.53 5.23
N THR A 28 -14.71 -1.65 5.94
CA THR A 28 -15.26 -1.70 7.31
C THR A 28 -14.21 -1.32 8.36
N GLU A 29 -14.65 -0.81 9.51
CA GLU A 29 -13.75 -0.55 10.65
C GLU A 29 -13.01 -1.82 11.09
N ASP A 30 -13.69 -2.97 11.12
CA ASP A 30 -13.08 -4.24 11.49
C ASP A 30 -11.94 -4.63 10.55
N LYS A 31 -12.09 -4.39 9.25
CA LYS A 31 -11.01 -4.62 8.30
C LYS A 31 -9.79 -3.76 8.62
N VAL A 32 -9.99 -2.49 8.94
CA VAL A 32 -8.90 -1.57 9.33
C VAL A 32 -8.25 -2.05 10.63
N ARG A 33 -9.03 -2.45 11.63
CA ARG A 33 -8.55 -2.98 12.92
C ARG A 33 -7.70 -4.24 12.73
N ILE A 34 -8.15 -5.19 11.93
CA ILE A 34 -7.40 -6.41 11.61
C ILE A 34 -6.07 -6.07 10.95
N LEU A 35 -6.05 -5.13 10.01
CA LEU A 35 -4.84 -4.72 9.32
C LEU A 35 -3.85 -4.03 10.27
N LEU A 36 -4.32 -3.14 11.15
CA LEU A 36 -3.49 -2.50 12.18
C LEU A 36 -2.85 -3.54 13.11
N ARG A 37 -3.63 -4.49 13.60
CA ARG A 37 -3.12 -5.58 14.46
C ARG A 37 -2.16 -6.52 13.73
N SER A 38 -2.26 -6.62 12.41
CA SER A 38 -1.39 -7.46 11.57
C SER A 38 -0.04 -6.82 11.24
N LEU A 39 0.20 -5.57 11.63
CA LEU A 39 1.49 -4.91 11.41
C LEU A 39 2.62 -5.69 12.10
N SER A 40 3.77 -5.75 11.42
CA SER A 40 4.98 -6.34 12.01
C SER A 40 5.45 -5.52 13.22
N ASN A 41 6.18 -6.16 14.13
CA ASN A 41 6.73 -5.46 15.31
C ASN A 41 8.00 -4.64 14.96
N SER A 42 8.13 -4.15 13.73
CA SER A 42 9.24 -3.31 13.32
C SER A 42 9.19 -1.96 14.01
N LYS A 43 10.34 -1.54 14.53
CA LYS A 43 10.57 -0.22 15.14
C LYS A 43 11.21 0.78 14.16
N SER A 44 11.17 0.50 12.86
CA SER A 44 11.67 1.43 11.84
C SER A 44 10.77 2.67 11.79
N ILE A 45 11.34 3.82 12.12
CA ILE A 45 10.63 5.09 12.21
C ILE A 45 10.55 5.73 10.83
N ALA A 46 9.34 6.02 10.37
CA ALA A 46 9.05 6.73 9.14
C ALA A 46 9.24 8.25 9.30
N ILE A 47 8.89 9.04 8.28
CA ILE A 47 9.03 10.50 8.30
C ILE A 47 8.03 11.18 9.26
N ASP A 48 6.91 10.52 9.54
CA ASP A 48 5.87 10.93 10.48
C ASP A 48 6.18 10.53 11.94
N GLU A 49 7.39 10.07 12.20
CA GLU A 49 7.87 9.59 13.50
C GLU A 49 7.11 8.39 14.06
N LEU A 50 6.25 7.76 13.27
CA LEU A 50 5.52 6.56 13.64
C LEU A 50 6.28 5.30 13.24
N ASP A 51 6.28 4.31 14.13
CA ASP A 51 6.72 2.96 13.86
C ASP A 51 5.52 1.98 13.88
N ASN A 52 5.74 0.79 13.30
CA ASN A 52 4.68 -0.22 13.22
C ASN A 52 4.23 -0.71 14.61
N PHE A 53 5.15 -0.82 15.56
CA PHE A 53 4.87 -1.36 16.89
C PHE A 53 3.96 -0.42 17.68
N SER A 54 4.28 0.88 17.73
CA SER A 54 3.46 1.89 18.40
C SER A 54 2.06 1.99 17.81
N VAL A 55 1.96 2.01 16.47
CA VAL A 55 0.68 2.04 15.75
C VAL A 55 -0.15 0.78 16.03
N LYS A 56 0.50 -0.40 16.12
CA LYS A 56 -0.18 -1.65 16.46
C LYS A 56 -0.76 -1.65 17.88
N ILE A 57 -0.02 -1.13 18.87
CA ILE A 57 -0.52 -1.01 20.24
C ILE A 57 -1.72 -0.05 20.30
N ALA A 58 -1.65 1.07 19.58
CA ALA A 58 -2.71 2.06 19.53
C ALA A 58 -3.90 1.64 18.65
N ALA A 59 -3.91 0.44 18.06
CA ALA A 59 -4.90 0.01 17.07
C ALA A 59 -6.36 0.25 17.49
N GLU A 60 -6.71 0.00 18.75
CA GLU A 60 -8.09 0.18 19.22
C GLU A 60 -8.54 1.64 19.17
N VAL A 61 -7.64 2.56 19.52
CA VAL A 61 -7.95 3.99 19.58
C VAL A 61 -7.96 4.60 18.17
N ILE A 62 -6.98 4.22 17.34
CA ILE A 62 -6.78 4.84 16.03
C ILE A 62 -7.64 4.23 14.91
N THR A 63 -8.27 3.06 15.12
CA THR A 63 -9.08 2.38 14.09
C THR A 63 -10.15 3.30 13.53
N ARG A 64 -10.95 3.93 14.37
CA ARG A 64 -12.08 4.76 13.94
C ARG A 64 -11.63 6.01 13.14
N PRO A 65 -10.72 6.86 13.64
CA PRO A 65 -10.24 8.00 12.86
C PRO A 65 -9.52 7.58 11.58
N LEU A 66 -8.73 6.50 11.61
CA LEU A 66 -8.05 5.99 10.41
C LEU A 66 -9.04 5.48 9.37
N HIS A 67 -10.07 4.73 9.79
CA HIS A 67 -11.15 4.28 8.92
C HIS A 67 -11.83 5.47 8.23
N HIS A 68 -12.10 6.56 8.97
CA HIS A 68 -12.70 7.77 8.39
C HIS A 68 -11.80 8.39 7.31
N ILE A 69 -10.49 8.54 7.58
CA ILE A 69 -9.53 9.08 6.61
C ILE A 69 -9.46 8.19 5.36
N ILE A 70 -9.41 6.86 5.53
CA ILE A 70 -9.38 5.90 4.42
C ILE A 70 -10.66 6.00 3.58
N THR A 71 -11.82 6.07 4.23
CA THR A 71 -13.11 6.20 3.56
C THR A 71 -13.18 7.49 2.74
N LEU A 72 -12.78 8.62 3.32
CA LEU A 72 -12.72 9.90 2.61
C LEU A 72 -11.74 9.84 1.43
N SER A 73 -10.57 9.24 1.63
CA SER A 73 -9.56 9.07 0.59
C SER A 73 -10.10 8.29 -0.62
N ILE A 74 -10.84 7.22 -0.37
CA ILE A 74 -11.47 6.38 -1.40
C ILE A 74 -12.61 7.16 -2.09
N MET A 75 -13.51 7.79 -1.34
CA MET A 75 -14.65 8.52 -1.88
C MET A 75 -14.23 9.72 -2.72
N GLN A 76 -13.24 10.48 -2.26
CA GLN A 76 -12.72 11.65 -2.94
C GLN A 76 -11.70 11.33 -4.02
N GLN A 77 -11.31 10.07 -4.17
CA GLN A 77 -10.24 9.63 -5.07
C GLN A 77 -8.93 10.41 -4.85
N ARG A 78 -8.65 10.77 -3.60
CA ARG A 78 -7.48 11.57 -3.20
C ARG A 78 -6.64 10.83 -2.17
N PHE A 79 -5.36 10.67 -2.50
CA PHE A 79 -4.40 10.12 -1.56
C PHE A 79 -3.94 11.23 -0.59
N PRO A 80 -3.94 11.00 0.75
CA PRO A 80 -3.53 12.00 1.72
C PRO A 80 -2.13 12.54 1.40
N SER A 81 -1.97 13.87 1.34
CA SER A 81 -0.71 14.51 0.95
C SER A 81 0.45 14.15 1.87
N GLN A 82 0.19 14.09 3.17
CA GLN A 82 1.19 13.71 4.18
C GLN A 82 1.76 12.30 3.96
N TRP A 83 0.95 11.39 3.43
CA TRP A 83 1.37 10.00 3.19
C TRP A 83 2.14 9.82 1.87
N LYS A 84 2.30 10.88 1.06
CA LYS A 84 3.09 10.83 -0.18
C LYS A 84 4.60 10.85 0.08
N TYR A 85 5.02 11.27 1.26
CA TYR A 85 6.42 11.33 1.63
C TYR A 85 6.95 9.99 2.14
N ALA A 86 8.22 9.75 1.92
CA ALA A 86 8.93 8.58 2.41
C ALA A 86 10.32 8.97 2.91
N LYS A 87 10.78 8.35 3.99
CA LYS A 87 12.17 8.45 4.43
C LYS A 87 12.99 7.45 3.64
N VAL A 88 13.99 7.91 2.89
CA VAL A 88 14.87 7.03 2.11
C VAL A 88 16.17 6.82 2.87
N LEU A 89 16.49 5.56 3.14
CA LEU A 89 17.75 5.16 3.76
C LEU A 89 18.63 4.41 2.74
N PRO A 90 19.91 4.78 2.60
CA PRO A 90 20.85 4.01 1.83
C PRO A 90 21.28 2.76 2.62
N LEU A 91 20.89 1.58 2.15
CA LEU A 91 21.30 0.31 2.76
C LEU A 91 22.51 -0.24 2.00
N HIS A 92 23.65 -0.42 2.69
CA HIS A 92 24.84 -1.03 2.12
C HIS A 92 24.57 -2.49 1.71
N LYS A 93 24.94 -2.85 0.49
CA LYS A 93 24.67 -4.17 -0.08
C LYS A 93 25.84 -5.12 0.07
N LYS A 94 26.97 -4.76 -0.51
CA LYS A 94 28.22 -5.57 -0.56
C LYS A 94 29.38 -4.65 -0.96
N GLU A 95 30.61 -5.13 -0.83
CA GLU A 95 31.85 -4.48 -1.29
C GLU A 95 32.19 -3.20 -0.52
N SER A 96 32.94 -2.28 -1.14
CA SER A 96 33.42 -1.07 -0.49
C SER A 96 32.28 -0.12 -0.11
N THR A 97 32.31 0.41 1.11
CA THR A 97 31.35 1.42 1.61
C THR A 97 31.59 2.80 0.99
N LEU A 98 32.69 3.01 0.28
CA LEU A 98 33.04 4.30 -0.34
C LEU A 98 32.30 4.54 -1.65
N GLU A 99 31.73 3.50 -2.27
CA GLU A 99 31.11 3.58 -3.57
C GLU A 99 29.58 3.64 -3.47
N ARG A 100 28.95 4.67 -4.06
CA ARG A 100 27.50 4.86 -4.05
C ARG A 100 26.74 3.69 -4.69
N LYS A 101 27.28 3.04 -5.72
CA LYS A 101 26.67 1.87 -6.41
C LYS A 101 26.44 0.68 -5.48
N ASN A 102 27.14 0.64 -4.34
CA ASN A 102 27.04 -0.43 -3.36
C ASN A 102 25.91 -0.21 -2.35
N TYR A 103 25.10 0.82 -2.52
CA TYR A 103 23.95 1.11 -1.66
C TYR A 103 22.65 0.93 -2.41
N ARG A 104 21.64 0.40 -1.69
CA ARG A 104 20.27 0.30 -2.15
C ARG A 104 19.43 1.36 -1.43
N PRO A 105 18.72 2.24 -2.15
CA PRO A 105 17.76 3.12 -1.50
C PRO A 105 16.56 2.30 -1.00
N VAL A 106 16.32 2.31 0.31
CA VAL A 106 15.16 1.66 0.93
C VAL A 106 14.22 2.75 1.44
N ALA A 107 12.99 2.76 0.95
CA ALA A 107 11.98 3.70 1.39
C ALA A 107 11.24 3.17 2.63
N ILE A 108 11.30 3.90 3.74
CA ILE A 108 10.51 3.64 4.93
C ILE A 108 9.23 4.47 4.82
N LEU A 109 8.11 3.76 4.72
CA LEU A 109 6.78 4.34 4.58
C LEU A 109 6.05 4.37 5.91
N SER A 110 5.21 5.38 6.10
CA SER A 110 4.29 5.46 7.24
C SER A 110 3.47 4.17 7.40
N PRO A 111 3.32 3.65 8.63
CA PRO A 111 2.45 2.50 8.89
C PRO A 111 1.01 2.73 8.43
N LEU A 112 0.49 3.94 8.60
CA LEU A 112 -0.88 4.31 8.20
C LEU A 112 -1.06 4.27 6.68
N ARG A 113 -0.06 4.77 5.94
CA ARG A 113 0.00 4.64 4.49
C ARG A 113 -0.05 3.19 4.03
N LYS A 114 0.73 2.31 4.66
CA LYS A 114 0.76 0.87 4.32
C LYS A 114 -0.62 0.22 4.47
N ILE A 115 -1.42 0.63 5.45
CA ILE A 115 -2.80 0.13 5.63
C ILE A 115 -3.68 0.53 4.41
N LEU A 116 -3.67 1.81 4.02
CA LEU A 116 -4.43 2.26 2.85
C LEU A 116 -3.97 1.53 1.58
N GLU A 117 -2.66 1.46 1.34
CA GLU A 117 -2.10 0.77 0.18
C GLU A 117 -2.50 -0.71 0.14
N LYS A 118 -2.48 -1.39 1.28
CA LYS A 118 -2.88 -2.80 1.38
C LYS A 118 -4.37 -3.00 1.08
N ILE A 119 -5.23 -2.12 1.54
CA ILE A 119 -6.66 -2.14 1.24
C ILE A 119 -6.91 -1.98 -0.27
N VAL A 120 -6.28 -0.98 -0.88
CA VAL A 120 -6.40 -0.73 -2.32
C VAL A 120 -5.81 -1.90 -3.12
N TYR A 121 -4.64 -2.40 -2.73
CA TYR A 121 -4.01 -3.57 -3.37
C TYR A 121 -4.92 -4.80 -3.35
N GLU A 122 -5.54 -5.13 -2.22
CA GLU A 122 -6.41 -6.30 -2.11
C GLU A 122 -7.63 -6.20 -3.04
N GLN A 123 -8.21 -5.00 -3.16
CA GLN A 123 -9.35 -4.77 -4.06
C GLN A 123 -8.93 -4.82 -5.53
N LEU A 124 -7.81 -4.20 -5.89
CA LEU A 124 -7.25 -4.25 -7.25
C LEU A 124 -6.88 -5.68 -7.65
N TYR A 125 -6.20 -6.40 -6.77
CA TYR A 125 -5.80 -7.78 -7.03
C TYR A 125 -7.01 -8.70 -7.22
N GLY A 126 -8.05 -8.54 -6.38
CA GLY A 126 -9.31 -9.27 -6.53
C GLY A 126 -10.01 -8.96 -7.86
N TYR A 127 -10.02 -7.69 -8.28
CA TYR A 127 -10.55 -7.28 -9.56
C TYR A 127 -9.78 -7.91 -10.73
N PHE A 128 -8.44 -7.78 -10.76
CA PHE A 128 -7.60 -8.34 -11.82
C PHE A 128 -7.71 -9.87 -11.92
N SER A 129 -7.81 -10.54 -10.78
CA SER A 129 -8.00 -11.99 -10.74
C SER A 129 -9.34 -12.40 -11.35
N ARG A 130 -10.42 -11.65 -11.06
CA ARG A 130 -11.78 -11.90 -11.56
C ARG A 130 -11.87 -11.72 -13.08
N ILE A 131 -11.28 -10.66 -13.62
CA ILE A 131 -11.28 -10.40 -15.07
C ILE A 131 -10.19 -11.17 -15.82
N ARG A 132 -9.41 -12.01 -15.12
CA ARG A 132 -8.35 -12.86 -15.67
C ARG A 132 -7.31 -12.12 -16.51
N ILE A 133 -7.02 -10.85 -16.17
CA ILE A 133 -6.01 -10.06 -16.89
C ILE A 133 -4.58 -10.46 -16.53
N LEU A 134 -4.41 -11.13 -15.38
CA LEU A 134 -3.09 -11.60 -14.94
C LEU A 134 -2.70 -12.86 -15.71
N HIS A 135 -1.69 -12.74 -16.57
CA HIS A 135 -1.20 -13.87 -17.36
C HIS A 135 -0.78 -15.06 -16.47
N PRO A 136 -1.08 -16.31 -16.83
CA PRO A 136 -0.74 -17.51 -16.03
C PRO A 136 0.76 -17.60 -15.70
N ASN A 137 1.63 -17.20 -16.61
CA ASN A 137 3.08 -17.25 -16.45
C ASN A 137 3.68 -16.08 -15.65
N LEU A 138 2.85 -15.14 -15.17
CA LEU A 138 3.30 -14.09 -14.29
C LEU A 138 3.49 -14.67 -12.88
N HIS A 139 4.73 -14.99 -12.50
CA HIS A 139 5.07 -15.57 -11.19
C HIS A 139 5.40 -14.53 -10.14
N GLY A 140 5.98 -13.39 -10.52
CA GLY A 140 6.31 -12.31 -9.61
C GLY A 140 5.07 -11.65 -9.01
N TYR A 141 5.10 -11.33 -7.72
CA TYR A 141 4.05 -10.62 -6.99
C TYR A 141 2.69 -11.34 -6.88
N ARG A 142 2.63 -12.64 -7.17
CA ARG A 142 1.43 -13.47 -6.96
C ARG A 142 1.46 -14.17 -5.62
N LYS A 143 0.32 -14.14 -4.89
CA LYS A 143 0.12 -15.01 -3.73
C LYS A 143 0.15 -16.47 -4.19
N ASN A 144 0.90 -17.33 -3.48
CA ASN A 144 0.95 -18.78 -3.68
C ASN A 144 1.61 -19.30 -4.98
N LYS A 145 2.41 -18.50 -5.68
CA LYS A 145 3.33 -18.99 -6.68
C LYS A 145 4.75 -18.70 -6.21
N LEU A 146 5.33 -19.64 -5.49
CA LEU A 146 6.78 -19.72 -5.27
C LEU A 146 7.42 -20.01 -6.62
N GLY A 147 8.31 -19.11 -7.08
CA GLY A 147 9.25 -19.41 -8.14
C GLY A 147 10.39 -20.25 -7.58
#